data_8e0cfc11c638e1595b836118d00e40a6
#
_entry.id   8e0cfc11c638e1595b836118d00e40a6
#
_cell.length_a   1.000
_cell.length_b   1.000
_cell.length_c   1.000
_cell.angle_alpha   90.00
_cell.angle_beta   90.00
_cell.angle_gamma   90.00
#
_symmetry.space_group_name_H-M   'P 1'
#
loop_
_entity.id
_entity.type
_entity.pdbx_description
1 polymer ?
#
loop_
_entity_poly.entity_id
_entity_poly.type
_entity_poly.pdbx_seq_one_letter_code
_entity_poly.pdbx_strand_id
1 'polypeptide(L)'
;MIVATAGHVDHGKTSLIKALTGVDTDTLAEEKARGLTINLGYAYLSSSDGRVIGFIDVPGHHRFINTMISGVSGIDRALVIIAADDGPMPQTSEHLNVLNVLGVTEIDIVITKIDAVTPERVMEVAQKARELVDSRYNSEGEVFQVSSVTGDGIDALKSYLKSVRPKGRDQALERGFRLSIDRRFHVSGAGLIVTGTASTGTVNVGDHLILQPKGLEVRVRELRANDAVTTSATAGQRVALCLAGKVELGDIDRGDCLVEPALDRLSQRLDVQLSLLSDAPTALKHLSPAKLYIGARRVSVKVALIENGLASLAPGQTSMAQLILDNPISAYSGERFVLRDDSESFHLGGGIVLDPNGPQYGKAKPERLTWLSALSTGNVDTALQHLLVNNVTANWSDLTRAFHLKEGAAIPSLPDAAVKFDLQQSKWITTRDAIAAARQALLDALSDEKVQASDSRGVPKEKLMKFAGKTSNRALREATLTALIKTEVLGVTDGRVHDAKDRNKPDDNERHWSNLERQLITAGRHIPVLSELQRDAQLDETSLKLALKHGADRGFLHRINATRYALTTTLLDFAETSESLASDRNFSVADFKEELGIGRKLAVEILEFFDSINFTQRQGNERTIANPKAIRSRLKL
;
A
#
# COMPACT_ATOMS: atom_id res chain seq x y z
N MET A 1 2.32 31.81 -6.66
CA MET A 1 2.91 31.14 -7.83
C MET A 1 4.41 30.96 -7.59
N ILE A 2 4.95 29.77 -7.87
CA ILE A 2 6.38 29.52 -7.78
C ILE A 2 6.94 29.30 -9.19
N VAL A 3 7.98 30.03 -9.54
CA VAL A 3 8.66 30.01 -10.84
C VAL A 3 10.09 29.54 -10.63
N ALA A 4 10.54 28.50 -11.34
CA ALA A 4 11.93 28.08 -11.31
C ALA A 4 12.67 28.54 -12.57
N THR A 5 13.96 28.88 -12.43
CA THR A 5 14.85 29.08 -13.58
C THR A 5 15.40 27.73 -14.05
N ALA A 6 15.65 27.60 -15.34
CA ALA A 6 16.32 26.45 -15.95
C ALA A 6 17.25 26.96 -17.07
N GLY A 7 18.36 26.29 -17.33
CA GLY A 7 19.30 26.68 -18.37
C GLY A 7 20.74 26.49 -17.96
N HIS A 8 21.65 26.72 -18.90
CA HIS A 8 23.10 26.52 -18.74
C HIS A 8 23.70 27.48 -17.70
N VAL A 9 24.88 27.15 -17.20
CA VAL A 9 25.74 28.09 -16.44
C VAL A 9 26.02 29.31 -17.32
N ASP A 10 26.14 30.49 -16.71
CA ASP A 10 26.44 31.77 -17.36
C ASP A 10 25.39 32.29 -18.36
N HIS A 11 24.25 31.64 -18.49
CA HIS A 11 23.10 32.14 -19.26
C HIS A 11 22.30 33.26 -18.56
N GLY A 12 22.76 33.75 -17.43
CA GLY A 12 22.19 34.92 -16.76
C GLY A 12 20.97 34.65 -15.91
N LYS A 13 20.77 33.43 -15.35
CA LYS A 13 19.67 33.07 -14.49
C LYS A 13 19.54 33.96 -13.25
N THR A 14 20.62 34.04 -12.47
CA THR A 14 20.71 34.88 -11.26
C THR A 14 20.56 36.36 -11.59
N SER A 15 21.20 36.84 -12.69
CA SER A 15 21.11 38.22 -13.16
C SER A 15 19.66 38.60 -13.53
N LEU A 16 18.95 37.69 -14.22
CA LEU A 16 17.54 37.88 -14.56
C LEU A 16 16.66 38.02 -13.32
N ILE A 17 16.79 37.11 -12.33
CA ILE A 17 16.06 37.18 -11.08
C ILE A 17 16.33 38.51 -10.35
N LYS A 18 17.60 38.92 -10.32
CA LYS A 18 17.98 40.23 -9.73
C LYS A 18 17.32 41.40 -10.46
N ALA A 19 17.27 41.37 -11.81
CA ALA A 19 16.60 42.41 -12.59
C ALA A 19 15.08 42.44 -12.36
N LEU A 20 14.45 41.26 -12.19
CA LEU A 20 12.98 41.15 -11.90
C LEU A 20 12.61 41.57 -10.48
N THR A 21 13.43 41.24 -9.48
CA THR A 21 13.08 41.32 -8.06
C THR A 21 13.85 42.34 -7.26
N GLY A 22 15.04 42.76 -7.76
CA GLY A 22 16.02 43.56 -7.03
C GLY A 22 16.87 42.76 -6.04
N VAL A 23 16.62 41.44 -5.87
CA VAL A 23 17.32 40.57 -4.91
C VAL A 23 18.38 39.74 -5.60
N ASP A 24 19.61 39.77 -5.06
CA ASP A 24 20.72 38.92 -5.50
C ASP A 24 20.61 37.55 -4.76
N THR A 25 20.41 36.48 -5.52
CA THR A 25 20.22 35.14 -4.98
C THR A 25 21.48 34.41 -4.61
N ASP A 26 22.66 34.86 -5.11
CA ASP A 26 23.97 34.32 -4.76
C ASP A 26 24.42 34.88 -3.40
N THR A 27 24.21 34.11 -2.36
CA THR A 27 24.47 34.55 -0.98
C THR A 27 25.78 34.05 -0.41
N LEU A 28 26.34 32.94 -0.94
CA LEU A 28 27.61 32.38 -0.48
C LEU A 28 28.82 33.13 -1.07
N ALA A 29 29.86 33.33 -0.27
CA ALA A 29 31.12 33.91 -0.73
C ALA A 29 31.73 33.07 -1.88
N GLU A 30 31.55 31.75 -1.85
CA GLU A 30 32.02 30.82 -2.87
C GLU A 30 31.25 30.98 -4.20
N GLU A 31 29.95 31.21 -4.15
CA GLU A 31 29.09 31.48 -5.32
C GLU A 31 29.56 32.77 -6.01
N LYS A 32 29.78 33.85 -5.22
CA LYS A 32 30.27 35.14 -5.74
C LYS A 32 31.69 35.06 -6.30
N ALA A 33 32.54 34.26 -5.65
CA ALA A 33 33.92 34.11 -6.10
C ALA A 33 34.05 33.26 -7.38
N ARG A 34 33.16 32.31 -7.61
CA ARG A 34 33.17 31.40 -8.77
C ARG A 34 32.21 31.80 -9.87
N GLY A 35 31.28 32.73 -9.61
CA GLY A 35 30.22 33.12 -10.53
C GLY A 35 29.20 31.98 -10.78
N LEU A 36 29.09 31.02 -9.85
CA LEU A 36 28.26 29.82 -9.98
C LEU A 36 27.32 29.71 -8.82
N THR A 37 26.03 29.57 -9.07
CA THR A 37 25.03 29.21 -8.07
C THR A 37 25.23 27.74 -7.66
N ILE A 38 25.42 27.50 -6.38
CA ILE A 38 25.64 26.15 -5.78
C ILE A 38 24.38 25.66 -5.10
N ASN A 39 23.73 26.55 -4.32
CA ASN A 39 22.51 26.28 -3.58
C ASN A 39 21.30 26.90 -4.29
N LEU A 40 20.09 26.46 -3.88
CA LEU A 40 18.87 27.11 -4.35
C LEU A 40 18.81 28.55 -3.83
N GLY A 41 18.67 29.50 -4.73
CA GLY A 41 18.39 30.89 -4.42
C GLY A 41 16.88 31.15 -4.38
N TYR A 42 16.46 32.11 -3.56
CA TYR A 42 15.02 32.46 -3.44
C TYR A 42 14.84 33.95 -3.50
N ALA A 43 13.90 34.40 -4.34
CA ALA A 43 13.52 35.80 -4.43
C ALA A 43 12.01 35.94 -4.63
N TYR A 44 11.45 37.09 -4.33
CA TYR A 44 10.00 37.31 -4.35
C TYR A 44 9.65 38.58 -5.11
N LEU A 45 8.58 38.52 -5.89
CA LEU A 45 8.01 39.65 -6.61
C LEU A 45 6.55 39.82 -6.19
N SER A 46 6.22 40.96 -5.57
CA SER A 46 4.86 41.29 -5.20
C SER A 46 4.09 41.85 -6.40
N SER A 47 2.83 41.45 -6.56
CA SER A 47 1.89 42.02 -7.51
C SER A 47 0.96 43.02 -6.81
N SER A 48 0.41 43.96 -7.56
CA SER A 48 -0.52 45.00 -7.04
C SER A 48 -1.81 44.42 -6.46
N ASP A 49 -2.17 43.20 -6.80
CA ASP A 49 -3.33 42.46 -6.29
C ASP A 49 -3.05 41.68 -5.01
N GLY A 50 -1.89 41.91 -4.39
CA GLY A 50 -1.47 41.24 -3.13
C GLY A 50 -0.86 39.86 -3.31
N ARG A 51 -0.82 39.32 -4.54
CA ARG A 51 -0.15 38.04 -4.79
C ARG A 51 1.36 38.17 -4.77
N VAL A 52 2.02 37.09 -4.38
CA VAL A 52 3.47 36.97 -4.40
C VAL A 52 3.89 35.88 -5.38
N ILE A 53 4.84 36.22 -6.24
CA ILE A 53 5.51 35.29 -7.14
C ILE A 53 6.87 34.96 -6.50
N GLY A 54 7.06 33.68 -6.12
CA GLY A 54 8.36 33.19 -5.63
C GLY A 54 9.19 32.70 -6.79
N PHE A 55 10.45 33.10 -6.85
CA PHE A 55 11.45 32.59 -7.77
C PHE A 55 12.38 31.62 -7.06
N ILE A 56 12.68 30.50 -7.73
CA ILE A 56 13.71 29.56 -7.34
C ILE A 56 14.83 29.62 -8.37
N ASP A 57 15.96 30.17 -7.95
CA ASP A 57 17.16 30.16 -8.76
C ASP A 57 17.86 28.81 -8.61
N VAL A 58 17.89 28.03 -9.68
CA VAL A 58 18.50 26.71 -9.66
C VAL A 58 19.93 26.71 -10.20
N PRO A 59 20.84 25.92 -9.60
CA PRO A 59 22.19 25.77 -10.11
C PRO A 59 22.17 25.24 -11.54
N GLY A 60 22.98 25.88 -12.42
CA GLY A 60 23.07 25.45 -13.82
C GLY A 60 24.01 24.27 -14.08
N HIS A 61 24.94 24.00 -13.16
CA HIS A 61 25.97 22.99 -13.36
C HIS A 61 25.50 21.57 -13.05
N HIS A 62 25.80 20.58 -13.93
CA HIS A 62 25.39 19.17 -13.80
C HIS A 62 25.70 18.55 -12.44
N ARG A 63 26.76 18.95 -11.73
CA ARG A 63 27.08 18.49 -10.37
C ARG A 63 26.01 18.83 -9.34
N PHE A 64 25.23 19.88 -9.59
CA PHE A 64 24.20 20.36 -8.66
C PHE A 64 22.77 19.97 -9.07
N ILE A 65 22.63 19.08 -10.06
CA ILE A 65 21.32 18.67 -10.57
C ILE A 65 20.43 18.05 -9.48
N ASN A 66 21.03 17.39 -8.49
CA ASN A 66 20.32 16.87 -7.31
C ASN A 66 19.72 18.01 -6.44
N THR A 67 20.42 19.14 -6.39
CA THR A 67 19.93 20.36 -5.74
C THR A 67 18.76 20.94 -6.53
N MET A 68 18.86 20.97 -7.87
CA MET A 68 17.77 21.38 -8.74
C MET A 68 16.53 20.52 -8.54
N ILE A 69 16.65 19.18 -8.64
CA ILE A 69 15.52 18.25 -8.48
C ILE A 69 14.77 18.52 -7.16
N SER A 70 15.51 18.72 -6.06
CA SER A 70 14.91 18.98 -4.77
C SER A 70 14.23 20.35 -4.65
N GLY A 71 14.64 21.33 -5.46
CA GLY A 71 14.06 22.68 -5.48
C GLY A 71 12.84 22.80 -6.39
N VAL A 72 12.79 21.99 -7.44
CA VAL A 72 11.77 22.08 -8.50
C VAL A 72 10.47 21.35 -8.13
N SER A 73 10.47 20.58 -7.06
CA SER A 73 9.24 19.93 -6.57
C SER A 73 8.19 20.97 -6.14
N GLY A 74 7.04 20.97 -6.81
CA GLY A 74 5.92 21.87 -6.49
C GLY A 74 5.98 23.25 -7.14
N ILE A 75 6.78 23.46 -8.19
CA ILE A 75 6.75 24.68 -9.00
C ILE A 75 5.55 24.69 -9.94
N ASP A 76 5.05 25.90 -10.22
CA ASP A 76 3.92 26.11 -11.11
C ASP A 76 4.38 26.36 -12.57
N ARG A 77 5.59 26.91 -12.75
CA ARG A 77 6.08 27.39 -14.05
C ARG A 77 7.62 27.37 -14.09
N ALA A 78 8.21 27.18 -15.26
CA ALA A 78 9.64 27.31 -15.44
C ALA A 78 9.98 28.36 -16.50
N LEU A 79 11.04 29.13 -16.25
CA LEU A 79 11.69 30.00 -17.23
C LEU A 79 12.94 29.29 -17.75
N VAL A 80 12.94 28.92 -19.02
CA VAL A 80 14.10 28.33 -19.71
C VAL A 80 14.92 29.45 -20.25
N ILE A 81 16.09 29.67 -19.63
CA ILE A 81 16.95 30.82 -19.89
C ILE A 81 18.09 30.40 -20.80
N ILE A 82 18.19 31.08 -21.92
CA ILE A 82 19.17 30.81 -22.98
C ILE A 82 19.84 32.14 -23.36
N ALA A 83 21.15 32.18 -23.29
CA ALA A 83 21.90 33.37 -23.69
C ALA A 83 21.99 33.47 -25.22
N ALA A 84 21.79 34.70 -25.77
CA ALA A 84 21.79 34.95 -27.22
C ALA A 84 23.17 34.74 -27.88
N ASP A 85 24.23 34.93 -27.12
CA ASP A 85 25.62 34.69 -27.58
C ASP A 85 25.89 33.19 -27.79
N ASP A 86 25.49 32.33 -26.83
CA ASP A 86 25.78 30.90 -26.85
C ASP A 86 24.71 30.08 -27.60
N GLY A 87 23.43 30.37 -27.37
CA GLY A 87 22.30 29.54 -27.80
C GLY A 87 22.01 28.36 -26.89
N PRO A 88 21.15 27.40 -27.30
CA PRO A 88 20.84 26.23 -26.52
C PRO A 88 22.05 25.33 -26.25
N MET A 89 22.27 24.96 -24.99
CA MET A 89 23.42 24.17 -24.53
C MET A 89 22.95 22.82 -23.93
N PRO A 90 23.84 21.79 -23.82
CA PRO A 90 23.45 20.46 -23.33
C PRO A 90 22.73 20.46 -21.96
N GLN A 91 23.19 21.30 -21.03
CA GLN A 91 22.55 21.40 -19.70
C GLN A 91 21.13 21.97 -19.78
N THR A 92 20.81 22.79 -20.78
CA THR A 92 19.44 23.23 -21.02
C THR A 92 18.52 22.03 -21.32
N SER A 93 19.00 21.07 -22.12
CA SER A 93 18.28 19.83 -22.43
C SER A 93 18.11 18.92 -21.21
N GLU A 94 19.15 18.80 -20.37
CA GLU A 94 19.07 18.06 -19.11
C GLU A 94 18.03 18.66 -18.17
N HIS A 95 18.00 19.98 -18.00
CA HIS A 95 17.01 20.67 -17.19
C HIS A 95 15.60 20.50 -17.73
N LEU A 96 15.40 20.58 -19.04
CA LEU A 96 14.12 20.31 -19.69
C LEU A 96 13.65 18.87 -19.41
N ASN A 97 14.53 17.88 -19.49
CA ASN A 97 14.19 16.48 -19.17
C ASN A 97 13.72 16.34 -17.71
N VAL A 98 14.40 16.97 -16.76
CA VAL A 98 14.00 16.96 -15.33
C VAL A 98 12.64 17.64 -15.14
N LEU A 99 12.42 18.81 -15.74
CA LEU A 99 11.15 19.53 -15.67
C LEU A 99 10.00 18.69 -16.26
N ASN A 100 10.23 18.00 -17.37
CA ASN A 100 9.25 17.12 -18.01
C ASN A 100 8.85 15.96 -17.09
N VAL A 101 9.84 15.27 -16.54
CA VAL A 101 9.61 14.17 -15.61
C VAL A 101 8.85 14.65 -14.36
N LEU A 102 9.16 15.84 -13.86
CA LEU A 102 8.46 16.48 -12.74
C LEU A 102 7.07 17.04 -13.12
N GLY A 103 6.69 16.95 -14.42
CA GLY A 103 5.39 17.34 -14.92
C GLY A 103 5.13 18.83 -14.93
N VAL A 104 6.18 19.62 -15.03
CA VAL A 104 6.08 21.06 -15.24
C VAL A 104 5.70 21.30 -16.70
N THR A 105 4.46 21.70 -16.94
CA THR A 105 3.91 21.91 -18.29
C THR A 105 3.96 23.35 -18.75
N GLU A 106 4.01 24.28 -17.81
CA GLU A 106 4.03 25.73 -18.10
C GLU A 106 5.51 26.17 -18.24
N ILE A 107 5.98 26.27 -19.48
CA ILE A 107 7.37 26.59 -19.83
C ILE A 107 7.39 27.87 -20.64
N ASP A 108 8.06 28.92 -20.18
CA ASP A 108 8.37 30.11 -20.99
C ASP A 108 9.86 30.13 -21.31
N ILE A 109 10.20 30.70 -22.47
CA ILE A 109 11.57 30.84 -22.95
C ILE A 109 12.01 32.28 -22.72
N VAL A 110 13.22 32.45 -22.16
CA VAL A 110 13.80 33.78 -21.98
C VAL A 110 15.19 33.82 -22.65
N ILE A 111 15.28 34.57 -23.71
CA ILE A 111 16.56 34.84 -24.40
C ILE A 111 17.21 36.04 -23.71
N THR A 112 18.35 35.79 -23.09
CA THR A 112 19.12 36.81 -22.34
C THR A 112 20.28 37.34 -23.16
N LYS A 113 20.97 38.40 -22.66
CA LYS A 113 22.14 39.05 -23.27
C LYS A 113 21.86 39.55 -24.71
N ILE A 114 20.67 40.03 -24.99
CA ILE A 114 20.31 40.52 -26.32
C ILE A 114 21.12 41.76 -26.72
N ASP A 115 21.66 42.47 -25.75
CA ASP A 115 22.56 43.62 -25.92
C ASP A 115 23.95 43.23 -26.43
N ALA A 116 24.34 41.98 -26.33
CA ALA A 116 25.68 41.50 -26.72
C ALA A 116 25.76 40.99 -28.16
N VAL A 117 24.65 40.86 -28.88
CA VAL A 117 24.58 40.27 -30.23
C VAL A 117 23.67 41.07 -31.17
N THR A 118 23.67 40.72 -32.46
CA THR A 118 22.76 41.37 -33.43
C THR A 118 21.31 40.86 -33.30
N PRO A 119 20.30 41.64 -33.71
CA PRO A 119 18.89 41.22 -33.68
C PRO A 119 18.62 39.92 -34.46
N GLU A 120 19.31 39.68 -35.56
CA GLU A 120 19.19 38.45 -36.37
C GLU A 120 19.65 37.23 -35.57
N ARG A 121 20.73 37.36 -34.79
CA ARG A 121 21.20 36.29 -33.89
C ARG A 121 20.22 36.00 -32.79
N VAL A 122 19.59 37.04 -32.21
CA VAL A 122 18.55 36.87 -31.20
C VAL A 122 17.37 36.04 -31.75
N MET A 123 16.91 36.35 -32.97
CA MET A 123 15.84 35.62 -33.64
C MET A 123 16.21 34.16 -33.93
N GLU A 124 17.44 33.93 -34.44
CA GLU A 124 17.95 32.56 -34.68
C GLU A 124 17.93 31.71 -33.39
N VAL A 125 18.45 32.28 -32.29
CA VAL A 125 18.50 31.58 -31.00
C VAL A 125 17.10 31.35 -30.43
N ALA A 126 16.19 32.31 -30.55
CA ALA A 126 14.80 32.19 -30.13
C ALA A 126 14.09 31.03 -30.88
N GLN A 127 14.32 30.92 -32.18
CA GLN A 127 13.77 29.81 -32.97
C GLN A 127 14.33 28.46 -32.53
N LYS A 128 15.65 28.31 -32.37
CA LYS A 128 16.29 27.07 -31.90
C LYS A 128 15.83 26.69 -30.51
N ALA A 129 15.64 27.68 -29.62
CA ALA A 129 15.10 27.46 -28.28
C ALA A 129 13.66 26.95 -28.32
N ARG A 130 12.81 27.49 -29.18
CA ARG A 130 11.44 27.04 -29.41
C ARG A 130 11.43 25.59 -29.91
N GLU A 131 12.19 25.27 -30.95
CA GLU A 131 12.32 23.92 -31.51
C GLU A 131 12.77 22.91 -30.42
N LEU A 132 13.72 23.30 -29.57
CA LEU A 132 14.19 22.46 -28.46
C LEU A 132 13.10 22.19 -27.44
N VAL A 133 12.31 23.19 -27.05
CA VAL A 133 11.21 23.04 -26.11
C VAL A 133 10.09 22.23 -26.75
N ASP A 134 9.66 22.54 -27.97
CA ASP A 134 8.55 21.86 -28.65
C ASP A 134 8.86 20.39 -28.95
N SER A 135 10.12 20.02 -29.11
CA SER A 135 10.54 18.61 -29.24
C SER A 135 10.25 17.75 -27.98
N ARG A 136 10.04 18.36 -26.82
CA ARG A 136 9.87 17.70 -25.52
C ARG A 136 8.52 18.02 -24.86
N TYR A 137 7.97 19.17 -25.20
CA TYR A 137 6.75 19.70 -24.60
C TYR A 137 5.76 20.12 -25.68
N ASN A 138 4.51 19.86 -25.44
CA ASN A 138 3.42 20.53 -26.19
C ASN A 138 3.06 21.81 -25.41
N SER A 139 4.00 22.78 -25.38
CA SER A 139 3.86 24.00 -24.57
C SER A 139 3.54 25.20 -25.46
N GLU A 140 2.52 25.95 -25.08
CA GLU A 140 2.15 27.23 -25.68
C GLU A 140 2.84 28.43 -24.99
N GLY A 141 3.96 28.18 -24.27
CA GLY A 141 4.67 29.21 -23.52
C GLY A 141 5.22 30.34 -24.38
N GLU A 142 5.34 31.52 -23.79
CA GLU A 142 5.82 32.72 -24.45
C GLU A 142 7.34 32.75 -24.61
N VAL A 143 7.82 33.55 -25.56
CA VAL A 143 9.26 33.82 -25.75
C VAL A 143 9.53 35.29 -25.44
N PHE A 144 10.40 35.53 -24.47
CA PHE A 144 10.85 36.86 -24.07
C PHE A 144 12.32 37.09 -24.48
N GLN A 145 12.60 38.27 -24.95
CA GLN A 145 13.96 38.73 -25.28
C GLN A 145 14.33 39.82 -24.28
N VAL A 146 15.41 39.62 -23.52
CA VAL A 146 15.74 40.52 -22.41
C VAL A 146 17.22 40.81 -22.29
N SER A 147 17.56 41.98 -21.78
CA SER A 147 18.87 42.32 -21.26
C SER A 147 18.76 42.71 -19.79
N SER A 148 19.43 41.97 -18.91
CA SER A 148 19.55 42.34 -17.51
C SER A 148 20.49 43.54 -17.26
N VAL A 149 21.25 43.95 -18.28
CA VAL A 149 22.19 45.08 -18.23
C VAL A 149 21.51 46.39 -18.63
N THR A 150 20.80 46.38 -19.76
CA THR A 150 20.09 47.57 -20.28
C THR A 150 18.68 47.74 -19.70
N GLY A 151 18.10 46.65 -19.22
CA GLY A 151 16.70 46.59 -18.76
C GLY A 151 15.68 46.26 -19.84
N ASP A 152 16.13 46.13 -21.10
CA ASP A 152 15.24 45.83 -22.23
C ASP A 152 14.46 44.53 -22.00
N GLY A 153 13.16 44.52 -22.26
CA GLY A 153 12.28 43.38 -22.14
C GLY A 153 11.92 42.96 -20.70
N ILE A 154 12.59 43.45 -19.66
CA ILE A 154 12.37 43.07 -18.26
C ILE A 154 10.96 43.44 -17.77
N ASP A 155 10.48 44.64 -18.08
CA ASP A 155 9.15 45.09 -17.65
C ASP A 155 8.02 44.30 -18.33
N ALA A 156 8.22 43.91 -19.61
CA ALA A 156 7.29 43.06 -20.33
C ALA A 156 7.17 41.66 -19.68
N LEU A 157 8.31 41.01 -19.40
CA LEU A 157 8.35 39.73 -18.69
C LEU A 157 7.73 39.85 -17.28
N LYS A 158 8.04 40.91 -16.54
CA LYS A 158 7.49 41.18 -15.20
C LYS A 158 5.97 41.34 -15.23
N SER A 159 5.44 42.07 -16.22
CA SER A 159 4.01 42.27 -16.41
C SER A 159 3.29 40.98 -16.77
N TYR A 160 3.88 40.18 -17.65
CA TYR A 160 3.37 38.86 -18.01
C TYR A 160 3.28 37.93 -16.77
N LEU A 161 4.36 37.78 -16.02
CA LEU A 161 4.41 36.93 -14.82
C LEU A 161 3.38 37.35 -13.77
N LYS A 162 3.08 38.66 -13.66
CA LYS A 162 2.00 39.15 -12.79
C LYS A 162 0.61 38.84 -13.32
N SER A 163 0.40 38.66 -14.62
CA SER A 163 -0.89 38.37 -15.23
C SER A 163 -1.29 36.90 -15.13
N VAL A 164 -0.32 35.98 -15.21
CA VAL A 164 -0.60 34.54 -15.21
C VAL A 164 -1.01 34.00 -13.84
N ARG A 165 -1.73 32.89 -13.84
CA ARG A 165 -2.24 32.20 -12.67
C ARG A 165 -1.75 30.75 -12.65
N PRO A 166 -1.39 30.20 -11.48
CA PRO A 166 -1.09 28.78 -11.36
C PRO A 166 -2.36 27.94 -11.57
N LYS A 167 -2.21 26.78 -12.24
CA LYS A 167 -3.30 25.82 -12.46
C LYS A 167 -3.31 24.76 -11.35
N GLY A 168 -4.50 24.21 -11.03
CA GLY A 168 -4.64 23.01 -10.16
C GLY A 168 -4.41 23.22 -8.66
N ARG A 169 -4.30 24.43 -8.15
CA ARG A 169 -4.07 24.70 -6.72
C ARG A 169 -5.24 24.37 -5.83
N ASP A 170 -6.47 24.49 -6.31
CA ASP A 170 -7.68 24.26 -5.50
C ASP A 170 -7.68 22.83 -4.93
N GLN A 171 -7.33 21.84 -5.73
CA GLN A 171 -7.22 20.45 -5.28
C GLN A 171 -6.12 20.25 -4.23
N ALA A 172 -5.00 20.97 -4.32
CA ALA A 172 -3.94 20.88 -3.34
C ALA A 172 -4.36 21.47 -1.98
N LEU A 173 -5.25 22.47 -1.95
CA LEU A 173 -5.77 23.09 -0.73
C LEU A 173 -6.78 22.18 0.01
N GLU A 174 -7.47 21.30 -0.68
CA GLU A 174 -8.41 20.33 -0.10
C GLU A 174 -7.72 19.18 0.60
N ARG A 175 -6.42 18.99 0.34
CA ARG A 175 -5.61 17.96 0.97
C ARG A 175 -5.14 18.38 2.37
N GLY A 176 -4.70 17.43 3.17
CA GLY A 176 -4.05 17.70 4.43
C GLY A 176 -2.70 18.36 4.25
N PHE A 177 -2.23 19.10 5.26
CA PHE A 177 -1.00 19.85 5.18
C PHE A 177 0.23 18.95 5.07
N ARG A 178 1.13 19.31 4.13
CA ARG A 178 2.43 18.68 3.96
C ARG A 178 3.47 19.71 3.51
N LEU A 179 4.63 19.69 4.18
CA LEU A 179 5.80 20.47 3.84
C LEU A 179 7.03 19.56 3.77
N SER A 180 7.77 19.56 2.67
CA SER A 180 9.06 18.90 2.54
C SER A 180 10.17 19.85 2.96
N ILE A 181 10.98 19.46 3.94
CA ILE A 181 12.03 20.29 4.53
C ILE A 181 13.27 20.31 3.63
N ASP A 182 13.66 21.49 3.18
CA ASP A 182 14.87 21.70 2.40
C ASP A 182 16.03 22.32 3.20
N ARG A 183 15.72 23.10 4.25
CA ARG A 183 16.72 23.68 5.16
C ARG A 183 16.24 23.61 6.61
N ARG A 184 17.21 23.54 7.52
CA ARG A 184 17.01 23.60 8.96
C ARG A 184 18.10 24.44 9.59
N PHE A 185 17.76 25.25 10.56
CA PHE A 185 18.72 26.08 11.29
C PHE A 185 18.16 26.52 12.63
N HIS A 186 19.03 26.90 13.53
CA HIS A 186 18.68 27.47 14.82
C HIS A 186 18.94 28.96 14.80
N VAL A 187 17.96 29.76 15.19
CA VAL A 187 18.07 31.22 15.34
C VAL A 187 18.03 31.57 16.82
N SER A 188 19.05 32.31 17.27
CA SER A 188 19.10 32.80 18.66
C SER A 188 17.84 33.62 18.99
N GLY A 189 17.15 33.27 20.06
CA GLY A 189 15.90 33.88 20.49
C GLY A 189 14.63 33.34 19.79
N ALA A 190 14.73 32.90 18.52
CA ALA A 190 13.58 32.33 17.80
C ALA A 190 13.46 30.80 17.96
N GLY A 191 14.59 30.09 18.09
CA GLY A 191 14.60 28.64 18.23
C GLY A 191 14.84 27.88 16.94
N LEU A 192 14.29 26.65 16.84
CA LEU A 192 14.46 25.77 15.71
C LEU A 192 13.53 26.17 14.56
N ILE A 193 14.12 26.46 13.42
CA ILE A 193 13.40 26.86 12.19
C ILE A 193 13.67 25.83 11.10
N VAL A 194 12.61 25.44 10.41
CA VAL A 194 12.68 24.67 9.16
C VAL A 194 12.06 25.45 8.02
N THR A 195 12.61 25.26 6.82
CA THR A 195 12.03 25.85 5.61
C THR A 195 11.72 24.79 4.58
N GLY A 196 10.76 25.09 3.72
CA GLY A 196 10.36 24.23 2.61
C GLY A 196 9.23 24.84 1.79
N THR A 197 8.81 24.12 0.76
CA THR A 197 7.61 24.46 0.02
C THR A 197 6.45 23.63 0.53
N ALA A 198 5.35 24.28 0.91
CA ALA A 198 4.10 23.61 1.25
C ALA A 198 3.53 22.97 -0.04
N SER A 199 3.52 21.64 -0.10
CA SER A 199 3.04 20.92 -1.29
C SER A 199 1.52 20.77 -1.31
N THR A 200 0.91 20.60 -0.13
CA THR A 200 -0.55 20.44 0.04
C THR A 200 -1.04 21.12 1.30
N GLY A 201 -2.33 21.40 1.35
CA GLY A 201 -3.05 21.85 2.54
C GLY A 201 -2.76 23.27 3.00
N THR A 202 -3.11 23.50 4.25
CA THR A 202 -2.95 24.80 4.94
C THR A 202 -2.39 24.54 6.33
N VAL A 203 -1.48 25.38 6.79
CA VAL A 203 -0.93 25.37 8.15
C VAL A 203 -1.14 26.71 8.83
N ASN A 204 -1.43 26.69 10.13
CA ASN A 204 -1.62 27.86 10.95
C ASN A 204 -0.66 27.86 12.15
N VAL A 205 -0.42 29.02 12.70
CA VAL A 205 0.28 29.15 14.00
C VAL A 205 -0.57 28.44 15.06
N GLY A 206 0.07 27.58 15.84
CA GLY A 206 -0.55 26.75 16.86
C GLY A 206 -0.83 25.32 16.43
N ASP A 207 -0.84 25.02 15.15
CA ASP A 207 -1.08 23.67 14.64
C ASP A 207 -0.04 22.66 15.15
N HIS A 208 -0.50 21.43 15.38
CA HIS A 208 0.32 20.28 15.69
C HIS A 208 0.60 19.51 14.41
N LEU A 209 1.87 19.20 14.20
CA LEU A 209 2.36 18.47 13.03
C LEU A 209 3.25 17.30 13.47
N ILE A 210 3.41 16.32 12.61
CA ILE A 210 4.33 15.19 12.81
C ILE A 210 5.53 15.34 11.89
N LEU A 211 6.72 15.28 12.46
CA LEU A 211 7.98 15.20 11.72
C LEU A 211 8.25 13.76 11.30
N GLN A 212 8.14 13.49 10.01
CA GLN A 212 8.41 12.18 9.42
C GLN A 212 9.82 12.13 8.82
N PRO A 213 10.51 10.98 8.88
CA PRO A 213 10.01 9.64 9.28
C PRO A 213 10.08 9.34 10.78
N LYS A 214 10.55 10.24 11.61
CA LYS A 214 10.81 9.97 13.04
C LYS A 214 9.54 9.90 13.91
N GLY A 215 8.40 10.37 13.42
CA GLY A 215 7.13 10.38 14.16
C GLY A 215 7.11 11.35 15.35
N LEU A 216 7.96 12.39 15.34
CA LEU A 216 8.05 13.35 16.41
C LEU A 216 6.96 14.43 16.28
N GLU A 217 6.18 14.63 17.35
CA GLU A 217 5.17 15.67 17.39
C GLU A 217 5.82 17.03 17.65
N VAL A 218 5.44 18.01 16.82
CA VAL A 218 5.90 19.41 16.91
C VAL A 218 4.71 20.36 16.80
N ARG A 219 4.82 21.54 17.40
CA ARG A 219 3.84 22.62 17.30
C ARG A 219 4.44 23.80 16.56
N VAL A 220 3.67 24.40 15.66
CA VAL A 220 4.03 25.62 14.94
C VAL A 220 3.91 26.82 15.89
N ARG A 221 5.03 27.46 16.23
CA ARG A 221 5.07 28.63 17.12
C ARG A 221 4.94 29.93 16.36
N GLU A 222 5.67 30.04 15.25
CA GLU A 222 5.69 31.19 14.36
C GLU A 222 5.77 30.71 12.92
N LEU A 223 5.26 31.52 12.01
CA LEU A 223 5.20 31.20 10.60
C LEU A 223 5.54 32.40 9.74
N ARG A 224 6.38 32.18 8.71
CA ARG A 224 6.61 33.13 7.62
C ARG A 224 6.28 32.46 6.32
N ALA A 225 5.57 33.15 5.43
CA ALA A 225 5.29 32.71 4.08
C ALA A 225 5.81 33.73 3.08
N ASN A 226 6.58 33.28 2.08
CA ASN A 226 7.18 34.15 1.07
C ASN A 226 7.91 35.35 1.68
N ASP A 227 8.67 35.10 2.73
CA ASP A 227 9.46 36.04 3.54
C ASP A 227 8.65 37.06 4.38
N ALA A 228 7.32 36.99 4.42
CA ALA A 228 6.48 37.81 5.26
C ALA A 228 5.99 37.06 6.49
N VAL A 229 5.94 37.73 7.67
CA VAL A 229 5.32 37.16 8.88
C VAL A 229 3.81 37.02 8.66
N THR A 230 3.26 35.86 8.98
CA THR A 230 1.83 35.59 8.82
C THR A 230 1.37 34.56 9.85
N THR A 231 0.06 34.44 10.02
CA THR A 231 -0.55 33.42 10.90
C THR A 231 -0.97 32.15 10.17
N SER A 232 -1.00 32.18 8.81
CA SER A 232 -1.42 31.05 7.99
C SER A 232 -0.61 30.98 6.70
N ALA A 233 -0.34 29.76 6.23
CA ALA A 233 0.26 29.51 4.91
C ALA A 233 -0.41 28.33 4.21
N THR A 234 -0.40 28.35 2.88
CA THR A 234 -1.12 27.40 2.04
C THR A 234 -0.20 26.72 1.04
N ALA A 235 -0.69 25.64 0.44
CA ALA A 235 0.00 24.94 -0.67
C ALA A 235 0.52 25.93 -1.72
N GLY A 236 1.72 25.65 -2.23
CA GLY A 236 2.42 26.46 -3.23
C GLY A 236 3.07 27.73 -2.66
N GLN A 237 3.19 27.89 -1.35
CA GLN A 237 3.98 28.92 -0.73
C GLN A 237 5.29 28.34 -0.19
N ARG A 238 6.35 29.14 -0.24
CA ARG A 238 7.55 28.83 0.51
C ARG A 238 7.35 29.29 1.94
N VAL A 239 7.58 28.37 2.89
CA VAL A 239 7.23 28.55 4.29
C VAL A 239 8.46 28.34 5.17
N ALA A 240 8.60 29.20 6.18
CA ALA A 240 9.52 28.99 7.30
C ALA A 240 8.66 28.80 8.56
N LEU A 241 8.85 27.67 9.24
CA LEU A 241 8.14 27.31 10.47
C LEU A 241 9.11 27.30 11.63
N CYS A 242 8.81 28.08 12.67
CA CYS A 242 9.44 27.96 13.95
C CYS A 242 8.74 26.85 14.75
N LEU A 243 9.47 25.82 15.11
CA LEU A 243 8.94 24.63 15.76
C LEU A 243 9.18 24.67 17.27
N ALA A 244 8.17 24.24 18.01
CA ALA A 244 8.24 23.95 19.44
C ALA A 244 7.91 22.49 19.68
N GLY A 245 8.60 21.85 20.64
CA GLY A 245 8.43 20.44 20.96
C GLY A 245 9.73 19.82 21.45
N LYS A 246 9.71 18.51 21.65
CA LYS A 246 10.92 17.73 22.00
C LYS A 246 11.66 17.32 20.72
N VAL A 247 12.10 18.31 19.95
CA VAL A 247 12.82 18.13 18.69
C VAL A 247 14.06 19.02 18.67
N GLU A 248 15.17 18.45 18.28
CA GLU A 248 16.45 19.14 18.14
C GLU A 248 16.87 19.27 16.68
N LEU A 249 17.86 20.14 16.38
CA LEU A 249 18.37 20.31 15.02
C LEU A 249 18.88 18.99 14.45
N GLY A 250 19.48 18.12 15.28
CA GLY A 250 19.98 16.79 14.90
C GLY A 250 18.88 15.79 14.51
N ASP A 251 17.64 16.04 14.91
CA ASP A 251 16.51 15.17 14.60
C ASP A 251 15.93 15.40 13.21
N ILE A 252 16.25 16.50 12.56
CA ILE A 252 15.66 16.87 11.28
C ILE A 252 16.70 16.68 10.18
N ASP A 253 16.36 15.97 9.13
CA ASP A 253 17.17 15.84 7.94
C ASP A 253 16.53 16.54 6.73
N ARG A 254 17.37 16.93 5.77
CA ARG A 254 16.87 17.44 4.49
C ARG A 254 16.04 16.35 3.81
N GLY A 255 14.82 16.70 3.40
CA GLY A 255 13.88 15.76 2.80
C GLY A 255 12.94 15.09 3.81
N ASP A 256 13.09 15.37 5.10
CA ASP A 256 12.05 15.06 6.08
C ASP A 256 10.79 15.87 5.79
N CYS A 257 9.64 15.38 6.25
CA CYS A 257 8.36 16.04 6.00
C CYS A 257 7.67 16.42 7.31
N LEU A 258 7.01 17.58 7.30
CA LEU A 258 6.00 17.91 8.29
C LEU A 258 4.62 17.64 7.72
N VAL A 259 3.81 16.86 8.43
CA VAL A 259 2.45 16.49 8.00
C VAL A 259 1.45 16.65 9.14
N GLU A 260 0.17 16.82 8.79
CA GLU A 260 -0.92 16.70 9.78
C GLU A 260 -0.92 15.32 10.46
N PRO A 261 -1.30 15.21 11.77
CA PRO A 261 -1.30 13.93 12.49
C PRO A 261 -2.11 12.82 11.81
N ALA A 262 -3.24 13.14 11.17
CA ALA A 262 -4.05 12.18 10.41
C ALA A 262 -3.30 11.55 9.22
N LEU A 263 -2.25 12.20 8.74
CA LEU A 263 -1.42 11.78 7.62
C LEU A 263 -0.09 11.13 8.06
N ASP A 264 0.07 10.84 9.35
CA ASP A 264 1.29 10.20 9.89
C ASP A 264 1.39 8.74 9.45
N ARG A 265 1.89 8.55 8.24
CA ARG A 265 2.12 7.23 7.65
C ARG A 265 3.36 7.24 6.77
N LEU A 266 4.08 6.13 6.82
CA LEU A 266 5.27 5.90 6.01
C LEU A 266 5.04 4.78 5.00
N SER A 267 5.56 4.98 3.81
CA SER A 267 5.50 4.05 2.69
C SER A 267 6.83 3.31 2.55
N GLN A 268 6.78 1.99 2.43
CA GLN A 268 7.92 1.14 2.06
C GLN A 268 7.86 0.69 0.59
N ARG A 269 6.69 0.83 -0.03
CA ARG A 269 6.42 0.43 -1.41
C ARG A 269 5.51 1.45 -2.05
N LEU A 270 5.97 2.03 -3.15
CA LEU A 270 5.17 2.97 -3.94
C LEU A 270 4.79 2.28 -5.26
N ASP A 271 3.50 2.16 -5.55
CA ASP A 271 3.09 1.83 -6.91
C ASP A 271 3.02 3.12 -7.72
N VAL A 272 3.66 3.12 -8.87
CA VAL A 272 3.93 4.31 -9.67
C VAL A 272 3.61 4.08 -11.15
N GLN A 273 3.32 5.16 -11.87
CA GLN A 273 3.49 5.21 -13.31
C GLN A 273 4.89 5.73 -13.57
N LEU A 274 5.71 4.92 -14.23
CA LEU A 274 7.11 5.19 -14.53
C LEU A 274 7.30 5.36 -16.03
N SER A 275 7.90 6.48 -16.43
CA SER A 275 8.31 6.75 -17.81
C SER A 275 9.84 6.84 -17.87
N LEU A 276 10.48 6.08 -18.76
CA LEU A 276 11.89 6.28 -19.07
C LEU A 276 12.06 7.40 -20.08
N LEU A 277 13.11 8.19 -19.91
CA LEU A 277 13.51 9.18 -20.90
C LEU A 277 13.86 8.50 -22.23
N SER A 278 13.56 9.14 -23.35
CA SER A 278 13.89 8.62 -24.69
C SER A 278 15.39 8.54 -24.96
N ASP A 279 16.17 9.39 -24.28
CA ASP A 279 17.63 9.44 -24.31
C ASP A 279 18.29 8.68 -23.14
N ALA A 280 17.54 7.91 -22.38
CA ALA A 280 18.10 7.04 -21.34
C ALA A 280 19.07 6.02 -21.99
N PRO A 281 20.30 5.86 -21.47
CA PRO A 281 21.34 5.08 -22.15
C PRO A 281 21.06 3.57 -22.17
N THR A 282 20.19 3.08 -21.29
CA THR A 282 19.89 1.65 -21.16
C THR A 282 18.44 1.39 -20.76
N ALA A 283 17.92 0.24 -21.16
CA ALA A 283 16.64 -0.24 -20.67
C ALA A 283 16.72 -0.59 -19.17
N LEU A 284 15.64 -0.31 -18.44
CA LEU A 284 15.52 -0.60 -17.01
C LEU A 284 14.99 -2.03 -16.83
N LYS A 285 15.79 -2.92 -16.26
CA LYS A 285 15.42 -4.30 -15.99
C LYS A 285 14.56 -4.40 -14.72
N HIS A 286 13.73 -5.45 -14.65
CA HIS A 286 12.99 -5.78 -13.44
C HIS A 286 13.93 -5.97 -12.23
N LEU A 287 13.58 -5.34 -11.10
CA LEU A 287 14.37 -5.28 -9.84
C LEU A 287 15.73 -4.57 -9.95
N SER A 288 15.96 -3.76 -10.99
CA SER A 288 17.14 -2.91 -11.05
C SER A 288 17.20 -1.95 -9.86
N PRO A 289 18.40 -1.76 -9.27
CA PRO A 289 18.62 -0.70 -8.29
C PRO A 289 18.59 0.68 -8.95
N ALA A 290 18.11 1.68 -8.22
CA ALA A 290 18.07 3.07 -8.67
C ALA A 290 18.05 4.02 -7.45
N LYS A 291 18.28 5.32 -7.71
CA LYS A 291 18.10 6.40 -6.75
C LYS A 291 16.80 7.13 -7.06
N LEU A 292 15.90 7.14 -6.09
CA LEU A 292 14.64 7.89 -6.11
C LEU A 292 14.85 9.27 -5.51
N TYR A 293 14.42 10.30 -6.24
CA TYR A 293 14.31 11.67 -5.79
C TYR A 293 12.82 12.05 -5.75
N ILE A 294 12.33 12.37 -4.57
CA ILE A 294 10.93 12.74 -4.32
C ILE A 294 10.87 13.86 -3.28
N GLY A 295 10.25 14.99 -3.62
CA GLY A 295 10.42 16.21 -2.83
C GLY A 295 11.90 16.56 -2.68
N ALA A 296 12.35 16.84 -1.46
CA ALA A 296 13.77 17.07 -1.14
C ALA A 296 14.51 15.79 -0.69
N ARG A 297 13.83 14.62 -0.70
CA ARG A 297 14.36 13.33 -0.23
C ARG A 297 15.05 12.57 -1.36
N ARG A 298 16.14 11.87 -1.00
CA ARG A 298 16.83 10.90 -1.83
C ARG A 298 16.85 9.54 -1.13
N VAL A 299 16.42 8.48 -1.83
CA VAL A 299 16.32 7.12 -1.26
C VAL A 299 16.77 6.09 -2.31
N SER A 300 17.47 5.05 -1.87
CA SER A 300 17.77 3.89 -2.72
C SER A 300 16.51 3.02 -2.86
N VAL A 301 16.27 2.54 -4.09
CA VAL A 301 15.10 1.73 -4.41
C VAL A 301 15.45 0.57 -5.33
N LYS A 302 14.59 -0.47 -5.34
CA LYS A 302 14.53 -1.46 -6.41
C LYS A 302 13.26 -1.26 -7.22
N VAL A 303 13.37 -1.24 -8.54
CA VAL A 303 12.24 -1.00 -9.45
C VAL A 303 11.66 -2.32 -9.93
N ALA A 304 10.50 -2.70 -9.41
CA ALA A 304 9.79 -3.91 -9.81
C ALA A 304 8.70 -3.56 -10.84
N LEU A 305 8.87 -3.96 -12.10
CA LEU A 305 7.85 -3.80 -13.14
C LEU A 305 6.62 -4.65 -12.79
N ILE A 306 5.42 -4.07 -12.88
CA ILE A 306 4.17 -4.72 -12.46
C ILE A 306 3.51 -5.47 -13.61
N GLU A 307 3.65 -5.00 -14.84
CA GLU A 307 3.02 -5.63 -16.00
C GLU A 307 3.54 -7.06 -16.21
N ASN A 308 2.61 -7.99 -16.43
CA ASN A 308 2.92 -9.40 -16.58
C ASN A 308 3.83 -9.65 -17.79
N GLY A 309 4.96 -10.32 -17.54
CA GLY A 309 5.92 -10.70 -18.58
C GLY A 309 6.90 -9.59 -18.99
N LEU A 310 6.80 -8.38 -18.44
CA LEU A 310 7.73 -7.30 -18.76
C LEU A 310 9.06 -7.49 -18.01
N ALA A 311 10.08 -7.99 -18.71
CA ALA A 311 11.42 -8.19 -18.14
C ALA A 311 12.23 -6.89 -18.05
N SER A 312 11.97 -5.94 -18.95
CA SER A 312 12.64 -4.64 -19.00
C SER A 312 11.75 -3.59 -19.65
N LEU A 313 11.92 -2.34 -19.24
CA LEU A 313 11.28 -1.16 -19.82
C LEU A 313 12.31 -0.45 -20.72
N ALA A 314 11.99 -0.25 -22.00
CA ALA A 314 12.89 0.41 -22.95
C ALA A 314 12.84 1.95 -22.81
N PRO A 315 13.90 2.68 -23.26
CA PRO A 315 13.87 4.14 -23.36
C PRO A 315 12.63 4.64 -24.10
N GLY A 316 12.03 5.72 -23.61
CA GLY A 316 10.80 6.31 -24.16
C GLY A 316 9.50 5.60 -23.79
N GLN A 317 9.55 4.45 -23.11
CA GLN A 317 8.35 3.70 -22.71
C GLN A 317 7.87 4.09 -21.32
N THR A 318 6.57 3.90 -21.10
CA THR A 318 5.89 4.08 -19.82
C THR A 318 5.25 2.76 -19.37
N SER A 319 5.36 2.43 -18.10
CA SER A 319 4.75 1.24 -17.49
C SER A 319 4.39 1.50 -16.03
N MET A 320 3.50 0.67 -15.49
CA MET A 320 3.29 0.60 -14.05
C MET A 320 4.43 -0.16 -13.38
N ALA A 321 4.94 0.39 -12.30
CA ALA A 321 6.03 -0.20 -11.52
C ALA A 321 5.77 -0.06 -10.02
N GLN A 322 6.44 -0.87 -9.22
CA GLN A 322 6.51 -0.72 -7.77
C GLN A 322 7.94 -0.38 -7.37
N LEU A 323 8.11 0.76 -6.71
CA LEU A 323 9.37 1.16 -6.09
C LEU A 323 9.43 0.55 -4.68
N ILE A 324 10.40 -0.33 -4.47
CA ILE A 324 10.67 -0.96 -3.18
C ILE A 324 11.78 -0.14 -2.52
N LEU A 325 11.44 0.54 -1.43
CA LEU A 325 12.31 1.51 -0.78
C LEU A 325 13.20 0.83 0.27
N ASP A 326 14.45 1.22 0.36
CA ASP A 326 15.36 0.77 1.42
C ASP A 326 14.98 1.39 2.78
N ASN A 327 14.51 2.63 2.77
CA ASN A 327 14.02 3.33 3.96
C ASN A 327 12.61 3.87 3.70
N PRO A 328 11.70 3.77 4.69
CA PRO A 328 10.35 4.28 4.53
C PRO A 328 10.33 5.81 4.41
N ILE A 329 9.43 6.31 3.58
CA ILE A 329 9.22 7.75 3.35
C ILE A 329 7.74 8.11 3.43
N SER A 330 7.46 9.41 3.62
CA SER A 330 6.14 9.97 3.38
C SER A 330 5.94 10.20 1.89
N ALA A 331 4.80 9.74 1.34
CA ALA A 331 4.42 9.98 -0.06
C ALA A 331 2.89 9.99 -0.21
N TYR A 332 2.39 10.57 -1.30
CA TYR A 332 0.95 10.62 -1.63
C TYR A 332 0.68 10.42 -3.13
N SER A 333 -0.55 10.06 -3.48
CA SER A 333 -0.95 9.92 -4.89
C SER A 333 -0.92 11.26 -5.60
N GLY A 334 -0.27 11.28 -6.75
CA GLY A 334 -0.02 12.48 -7.54
C GLY A 334 1.34 13.12 -7.28
N GLU A 335 2.11 12.66 -6.31
CA GLU A 335 3.46 13.17 -6.07
C GLU A 335 4.41 12.75 -7.19
N ARG A 336 5.17 13.69 -7.71
CA ARG A 336 6.13 13.47 -8.79
C ARG A 336 7.48 13.06 -8.26
N PHE A 337 8.20 12.25 -9.03
CA PHE A 337 9.53 11.77 -8.67
C PHE A 337 10.46 11.67 -9.89
N VAL A 338 11.75 11.70 -9.64
CA VAL A 338 12.80 11.43 -10.62
C VAL A 338 13.56 10.18 -10.21
N LEU A 339 13.92 9.34 -11.19
CA LEU A 339 14.83 8.21 -11.01
C LEU A 339 16.15 8.48 -11.71
N ARG A 340 17.23 8.23 -10.98
CA ARG A 340 18.59 8.14 -11.54
C ARG A 340 19.11 6.71 -11.41
N ASP A 341 20.10 6.37 -12.20
CA ASP A 341 20.83 5.12 -12.02
C ASP A 341 21.48 5.05 -10.62
N ASP A 342 21.84 3.87 -10.18
CA ASP A 342 22.36 3.66 -8.81
C ASP A 342 23.66 4.43 -8.54
N SER A 343 24.49 4.65 -9.58
CA SER A 343 25.72 5.45 -9.53
C SER A 343 25.48 6.97 -9.69
N GLU A 344 24.25 7.38 -9.96
CA GLU A 344 23.85 8.78 -10.22
C GLU A 344 24.58 9.44 -11.40
N SER A 345 25.01 8.64 -12.37
CA SER A 345 25.73 9.12 -13.55
C SER A 345 24.78 9.72 -14.60
N PHE A 346 23.54 9.23 -14.69
CA PHE A 346 22.55 9.71 -15.66
C PHE A 346 21.11 9.62 -15.12
N HIS A 347 20.21 10.36 -15.79
CA HIS A 347 18.77 10.28 -15.50
C HIS A 347 18.18 9.09 -16.23
N LEU A 348 17.45 8.25 -15.50
CA LEU A 348 16.67 7.16 -16.09
C LEU A 348 15.32 7.65 -16.60
N GLY A 349 14.67 8.47 -15.81
CA GLY A 349 13.32 8.94 -16.04
C GLY A 349 12.65 9.35 -14.75
N GLY A 350 11.36 9.08 -14.64
CA GLY A 350 10.58 9.33 -13.43
C GLY A 350 9.10 9.16 -13.69
N GLY A 351 8.27 9.80 -12.90
CA GLY A 351 6.85 9.65 -13.05
C GLY A 351 6.04 10.18 -11.88
N ILE A 352 4.93 9.50 -11.62
CA ILE A 352 3.96 9.90 -10.63
C ILE A 352 3.66 8.74 -9.68
N VAL A 353 3.60 9.00 -8.39
CA VAL A 353 3.12 8.04 -7.40
C VAL A 353 1.61 7.84 -7.62
N LEU A 354 1.19 6.61 -7.85
CA LEU A 354 -0.21 6.24 -7.94
C LEU A 354 -0.74 5.86 -6.56
N ASP A 355 -0.10 4.88 -5.91
CA ASP A 355 -0.48 4.46 -4.56
C ASP A 355 0.74 4.41 -3.65
N PRO A 356 0.75 5.23 -2.58
CA PRO A 356 1.82 5.21 -1.59
C PRO A 356 1.84 3.94 -0.72
N ASN A 357 0.82 3.08 -0.80
CA ASN A 357 0.69 1.86 -0.01
C ASN A 357 0.65 0.61 -0.90
N GLY A 358 1.67 0.45 -1.76
CA GLY A 358 1.80 -0.70 -2.63
C GLY A 358 1.84 -2.02 -1.84
N PRO A 359 1.05 -3.05 -2.23
CA PRO A 359 1.04 -4.33 -1.55
C PRO A 359 2.31 -5.14 -1.84
N GLN A 360 2.74 -5.96 -0.89
CA GLN A 360 3.87 -6.86 -1.10
C GLN A 360 3.54 -7.96 -2.12
N TYR A 361 2.31 -8.46 -2.09
CA TYR A 361 1.84 -9.55 -2.95
C TYR A 361 0.62 -9.12 -3.76
N GLY A 362 0.44 -9.72 -4.95
CA GLY A 362 -0.73 -9.49 -5.78
C GLY A 362 -0.74 -8.14 -6.51
N LYS A 363 0.42 -7.50 -6.69
CA LYS A 363 0.57 -6.20 -7.37
C LYS A 363 0.13 -6.19 -8.84
N ALA A 364 0.18 -7.35 -9.51
CA ALA A 364 -0.24 -7.53 -10.91
C ALA A 364 -1.64 -8.14 -11.07
N LYS A 365 -2.44 -8.23 -10.01
CA LYS A 365 -3.83 -8.71 -10.12
C LYS A 365 -4.69 -7.70 -10.89
N PRO A 366 -5.67 -8.16 -11.70
CA PRO A 366 -6.53 -7.28 -12.48
C PRO A 366 -7.19 -6.17 -11.64
N GLU A 367 -7.71 -6.51 -10.46
CA GLU A 367 -8.36 -5.54 -9.57
C GLU A 367 -7.36 -4.47 -9.07
N ARG A 368 -6.09 -4.86 -8.85
CA ARG A 368 -5.05 -3.92 -8.47
C ARG A 368 -4.69 -2.99 -9.62
N LEU A 369 -4.60 -3.50 -10.84
CA LEU A 369 -4.33 -2.68 -12.03
C LEU A 369 -5.48 -1.68 -12.27
N THR A 370 -6.73 -2.11 -12.11
CA THR A 370 -7.90 -1.20 -12.18
C THR A 370 -7.85 -0.12 -11.10
N TRP A 371 -7.46 -0.49 -9.86
CA TRP A 371 -7.23 0.47 -8.78
C TRP A 371 -6.16 1.51 -9.15
N LEU A 372 -5.00 1.07 -9.65
CA LEU A 372 -3.93 1.98 -10.07
C LEU A 372 -4.34 2.86 -11.24
N SER A 373 -5.08 2.31 -12.21
CA SER A 373 -5.67 3.10 -13.31
C SER A 373 -6.65 4.16 -12.81
N ALA A 374 -7.45 3.84 -11.78
CA ALA A 374 -8.32 4.83 -11.17
C ALA A 374 -7.52 5.96 -10.49
N LEU A 375 -6.48 5.62 -9.72
CA LEU A 375 -5.65 6.62 -9.05
C LEU A 375 -4.87 7.50 -10.03
N SER A 376 -4.54 7.01 -11.24
CA SER A 376 -3.86 7.79 -12.27
C SER A 376 -4.69 8.97 -12.81
N THR A 377 -5.99 9.01 -12.54
CA THR A 377 -6.85 10.15 -12.88
C THR A 377 -6.51 11.43 -12.11
N GLY A 378 -5.78 11.30 -11.00
CA GLY A 378 -5.33 12.43 -10.17
C GLY A 378 -6.39 13.10 -9.30
N ASN A 379 -7.66 12.70 -9.44
CA ASN A 379 -8.79 13.25 -8.71
C ASN A 379 -9.61 12.13 -8.05
N VAL A 380 -9.99 12.30 -6.78
CA VAL A 380 -10.68 11.26 -6.00
C VAL A 380 -12.07 10.94 -6.53
N ASP A 381 -12.80 11.94 -7.04
CA ASP A 381 -14.16 11.78 -7.58
C ASP A 381 -14.12 10.94 -8.85
N THR A 382 -13.21 11.31 -9.77
CA THR A 382 -12.99 10.57 -11.02
C THR A 382 -12.47 9.17 -10.75
N ALA A 383 -11.56 9.01 -9.78
CA ALA A 383 -11.04 7.71 -9.38
C ALA A 383 -12.16 6.80 -8.85
N LEU A 384 -13.03 7.33 -7.98
CA LEU A 384 -14.16 6.58 -7.45
C LEU A 384 -15.14 6.18 -8.57
N GLN A 385 -15.47 7.10 -9.47
CA GLN A 385 -16.31 6.79 -10.63
C GLN A 385 -15.70 5.69 -11.50
N HIS A 386 -14.40 5.77 -11.80
CA HIS A 386 -13.69 4.77 -12.57
C HIS A 386 -13.76 3.38 -11.90
N LEU A 387 -13.59 3.29 -10.58
CA LEU A 387 -13.71 2.04 -9.83
C LEU A 387 -15.12 1.46 -9.92
N LEU A 388 -16.16 2.32 -9.75
CA LEU A 388 -17.55 1.89 -9.81
C LEU A 388 -17.96 1.40 -11.21
N VAL A 389 -17.55 2.08 -12.28
CA VAL A 389 -17.77 1.64 -13.67
C VAL A 389 -17.18 0.26 -13.93
N ASN A 390 -16.05 -0.05 -13.31
CA ASN A 390 -15.39 -1.37 -13.43
C ASN A 390 -15.84 -2.38 -12.35
N ASN A 391 -16.93 -2.12 -11.61
CA ASN A 391 -17.45 -2.95 -10.53
C ASN A 391 -16.44 -3.26 -9.42
N VAL A 392 -15.44 -2.40 -9.22
CA VAL A 392 -14.46 -2.54 -8.14
C VAL A 392 -15.00 -1.89 -6.87
N THR A 393 -15.07 -2.68 -5.81
CA THR A 393 -15.48 -2.19 -4.49
C THR A 393 -14.36 -1.37 -3.85
N ALA A 394 -14.65 -0.12 -3.51
CA ALA A 394 -13.71 0.85 -2.96
C ALA A 394 -13.87 1.00 -1.44
N ASN A 395 -12.76 1.01 -0.71
CA ASN A 395 -12.70 1.48 0.66
C ASN A 395 -12.45 2.99 0.66
N TRP A 396 -13.37 3.78 1.24
CA TRP A 396 -13.22 5.23 1.29
C TRP A 396 -11.98 5.68 2.05
N SER A 397 -11.63 4.99 3.13
CA SER A 397 -10.41 5.29 3.90
C SER A 397 -9.12 5.03 3.10
N ASP A 398 -9.12 4.07 2.18
CA ASP A 398 -7.96 3.84 1.31
C ASP A 398 -7.83 4.93 0.24
N LEU A 399 -8.96 5.39 -0.32
CA LEU A 399 -8.98 6.52 -1.25
C LEU A 399 -8.56 7.83 -0.59
N THR A 400 -9.14 8.18 0.57
CA THR A 400 -8.77 9.41 1.30
C THR A 400 -7.29 9.41 1.66
N ARG A 401 -6.76 8.26 2.03
CA ARG A 401 -5.35 8.07 2.35
C ARG A 401 -4.46 8.21 1.12
N ALA A 402 -4.81 7.57 0.00
CA ALA A 402 -4.05 7.65 -1.23
C ALA A 402 -3.93 9.11 -1.72
N PHE A 403 -5.05 9.82 -1.74
CA PHE A 403 -5.10 11.22 -2.18
C PHE A 403 -4.72 12.25 -1.11
N HIS A 404 -4.34 11.81 0.10
CA HIS A 404 -3.92 12.71 1.20
C HIS A 404 -5.02 13.71 1.59
N LEU A 405 -6.29 13.28 1.57
CA LEU A 405 -7.41 14.15 1.90
C LEU A 405 -7.45 14.45 3.41
N LYS A 406 -8.03 15.60 3.78
CA LYS A 406 -8.26 15.98 5.16
C LYS A 406 -9.11 14.96 5.89
N GLU A 407 -8.93 14.86 7.21
CA GLU A 407 -9.79 14.04 8.04
C GLU A 407 -11.26 14.47 7.90
N GLY A 408 -12.15 13.48 7.81
CA GLY A 408 -13.57 13.75 7.62
C GLY A 408 -13.99 14.19 6.21
N ALA A 409 -13.12 14.09 5.21
CA ALA A 409 -13.46 14.36 3.81
C ALA A 409 -14.75 13.64 3.40
N ALA A 410 -15.68 14.38 2.83
CA ALA A 410 -16.99 13.86 2.42
C ALA A 410 -16.86 12.94 1.21
N ILE A 411 -17.67 11.88 1.18
CA ILE A 411 -17.82 11.06 -0.02
C ILE A 411 -18.53 11.90 -1.07
N PRO A 412 -17.99 12.02 -2.30
CA PRO A 412 -18.61 12.80 -3.37
C PRO A 412 -19.99 12.28 -3.77
N SER A 413 -20.65 13.00 -4.66
CA SER A 413 -21.92 12.58 -5.27
C SER A 413 -21.71 11.24 -5.99
N LEU A 414 -22.54 10.26 -5.66
CA LEU A 414 -22.46 8.92 -6.24
C LEU A 414 -23.51 8.73 -7.33
N PRO A 415 -23.22 7.92 -8.37
CA PRO A 415 -24.24 7.51 -9.34
C PRO A 415 -25.32 6.65 -8.67
N ASP A 416 -26.53 6.62 -9.25
CA ASP A 416 -27.68 5.87 -8.70
C ASP A 416 -27.44 4.37 -8.51
N ALA A 417 -26.55 3.79 -9.29
CA ALA A 417 -26.15 2.38 -9.18
C ALA A 417 -25.24 2.08 -7.98
N ALA A 418 -24.66 3.11 -7.36
CA ALA A 418 -23.73 2.93 -6.25
C ALA A 418 -24.46 2.65 -4.93
N VAL A 419 -23.82 1.83 -4.10
CA VAL A 419 -24.30 1.43 -2.77
C VAL A 419 -23.20 1.65 -1.75
N LYS A 420 -23.53 2.31 -0.64
CA LYS A 420 -22.64 2.47 0.52
C LYS A 420 -22.95 1.39 1.56
N PHE A 421 -21.92 0.84 2.18
CA PHE A 421 -22.08 -0.03 3.34
C PHE A 421 -20.91 0.14 4.31
N ASP A 422 -21.16 -0.13 5.59
CA ASP A 422 -20.16 -0.06 6.64
C ASP A 422 -19.71 -1.47 7.00
N LEU A 423 -18.39 -1.67 7.11
CA LEU A 423 -17.77 -2.90 7.58
C LEU A 423 -16.52 -2.57 8.40
N GLN A 424 -16.45 -3.09 9.65
CA GLN A 424 -15.30 -2.92 10.55
C GLN A 424 -14.87 -1.44 10.69
N GLN A 425 -15.83 -0.55 10.94
CA GLN A 425 -15.64 0.91 11.09
C GLN A 425 -15.14 1.63 9.81
N SER A 426 -15.07 0.94 8.68
CA SER A 426 -14.71 1.52 7.39
C SER A 426 -15.93 1.67 6.49
N LYS A 427 -15.98 2.78 5.74
CA LYS A 427 -17.01 3.03 4.73
C LYS A 427 -16.56 2.43 3.39
N TRP A 428 -17.42 1.61 2.82
CA TRP A 428 -17.20 0.95 1.54
C TRP A 428 -18.23 1.41 0.52
N ILE A 429 -17.81 1.49 -0.73
CA ILE A 429 -18.65 1.92 -1.85
C ILE A 429 -18.51 0.89 -2.95
N THR A 430 -19.66 0.45 -3.50
CA THR A 430 -19.74 -0.57 -4.54
C THR A 430 -20.91 -0.31 -5.48
N THR A 431 -21.19 -1.21 -6.41
CA THR A 431 -22.36 -1.15 -7.29
C THR A 431 -23.36 -2.25 -6.95
N ARG A 432 -24.63 -2.07 -7.36
CA ARG A 432 -25.66 -3.11 -7.24
C ARG A 432 -25.26 -4.39 -8.00
N ASP A 433 -24.63 -4.24 -9.16
CA ASP A 433 -24.16 -5.37 -9.97
C ASP A 433 -23.04 -6.16 -9.26
N ALA A 434 -22.09 -5.46 -8.62
CA ALA A 434 -21.04 -6.12 -7.83
C ALA A 434 -21.63 -6.87 -6.63
N ILE A 435 -22.67 -6.34 -5.97
CA ILE A 435 -23.39 -7.04 -4.89
C ILE A 435 -24.09 -8.28 -5.45
N ALA A 436 -24.78 -8.18 -6.60
CA ALA A 436 -25.45 -9.30 -7.24
C ALA A 436 -24.46 -10.41 -7.62
N ALA A 437 -23.31 -10.04 -8.19
CA ALA A 437 -22.23 -10.98 -8.52
C ALA A 437 -21.65 -11.67 -7.27
N ALA A 438 -21.39 -10.91 -6.20
CA ALA A 438 -20.91 -11.46 -4.94
C ALA A 438 -21.91 -12.41 -4.28
N ARG A 439 -23.21 -12.08 -4.34
CA ARG A 439 -24.30 -12.93 -3.88
C ARG A 439 -24.34 -14.25 -4.65
N GLN A 440 -24.30 -14.19 -5.97
CA GLN A 440 -24.32 -15.39 -6.81
C GLN A 440 -23.11 -16.26 -6.53
N ALA A 441 -21.91 -15.68 -6.46
CA ALA A 441 -20.67 -16.41 -6.16
C ALA A 441 -20.72 -17.14 -4.79
N LEU A 442 -21.34 -16.54 -3.78
CA LEU A 442 -21.54 -17.19 -2.46
C LEU A 442 -22.51 -18.36 -2.55
N LEU A 443 -23.62 -18.22 -3.29
CA LEU A 443 -24.61 -19.29 -3.47
C LEU A 443 -24.04 -20.43 -4.31
N ASP A 444 -23.33 -20.12 -5.40
CA ASP A 444 -22.68 -21.13 -6.24
C ASP A 444 -21.60 -21.90 -5.45
N ALA A 445 -20.79 -21.19 -4.67
CA ALA A 445 -19.80 -21.82 -3.80
C ALA A 445 -20.41 -22.70 -2.72
N LEU A 446 -21.61 -22.37 -2.23
CA LEU A 446 -22.34 -23.20 -1.26
C LEU A 446 -22.88 -24.47 -1.92
N SER A 447 -23.31 -24.41 -3.20
CA SER A 447 -23.84 -25.55 -3.96
C SER A 447 -22.77 -26.45 -4.57
N ASP A 448 -21.49 -26.01 -4.63
CA ASP A 448 -20.39 -26.79 -5.19
C ASP A 448 -20.11 -28.04 -4.33
N GLU A 449 -20.24 -29.23 -4.93
CA GLU A 449 -20.01 -30.53 -4.27
C GLU A 449 -18.62 -30.64 -3.64
N LYS A 450 -17.58 -30.02 -4.22
CA LYS A 450 -16.22 -29.97 -3.66
C LYS A 450 -16.15 -29.17 -2.36
N VAL A 451 -17.09 -28.27 -2.16
CA VAL A 451 -17.19 -27.44 -0.96
C VAL A 451 -18.03 -28.17 0.09
N GLN A 452 -19.09 -28.87 -0.32
CA GLN A 452 -20.00 -29.61 0.55
C GLN A 452 -19.43 -30.95 1.05
N ALA A 453 -18.50 -31.56 0.33
CA ALA A 453 -18.03 -32.96 0.47
C ALA A 453 -17.53 -33.39 1.88
N SER A 454 -17.78 -32.64 2.92
CA SER A 454 -17.32 -33.01 4.27
C SER A 454 -18.38 -33.01 5.38
N ASP A 455 -19.55 -32.40 5.21
CA ASP A 455 -20.55 -32.37 6.31
C ASP A 455 -21.93 -31.86 5.82
N SER A 456 -22.99 -32.60 6.10
CA SER A 456 -24.40 -32.24 5.82
C SER A 456 -24.88 -30.97 6.56
N ARG A 457 -24.15 -30.51 7.60
CA ARG A 457 -24.46 -29.33 8.41
C ARG A 457 -24.08 -28.00 7.75
N GLY A 458 -23.49 -28.00 6.56
CA GLY A 458 -23.07 -26.80 5.85
C GLY A 458 -21.56 -26.64 5.74
N VAL A 459 -21.14 -25.50 5.19
CA VAL A 459 -19.75 -25.21 4.83
C VAL A 459 -19.13 -24.25 5.84
N PRO A 460 -17.91 -24.51 6.36
CA PRO A 460 -17.20 -23.54 7.21
C PRO A 460 -17.09 -22.18 6.51
N LYS A 461 -17.40 -21.09 7.25
CA LYS A 461 -17.41 -19.72 6.71
C LYS A 461 -16.14 -19.38 5.91
N GLU A 462 -14.94 -19.69 6.46
CA GLU A 462 -13.67 -19.40 5.78
C GLU A 462 -13.49 -20.19 4.47
N LYS A 463 -13.95 -21.44 4.44
CA LYS A 463 -13.94 -22.27 3.24
C LYS A 463 -14.85 -21.67 2.17
N LEU A 464 -16.09 -21.31 2.53
CA LEU A 464 -17.05 -20.63 1.64
C LEU A 464 -16.47 -19.34 1.08
N MET A 465 -15.94 -18.48 1.96
CA MET A 465 -15.32 -17.20 1.57
C MET A 465 -14.13 -17.37 0.62
N LYS A 466 -13.36 -18.44 0.78
CA LYS A 466 -12.23 -18.76 -0.12
C LYS A 466 -12.71 -19.21 -1.51
N PHE A 467 -13.72 -20.08 -1.58
CA PHE A 467 -14.25 -20.58 -2.87
C PHE A 467 -15.03 -19.51 -3.63
N ALA A 468 -15.83 -18.69 -2.96
CA ALA A 468 -16.49 -17.51 -3.55
C ALA A 468 -15.49 -16.40 -3.93
N GLY A 469 -14.22 -16.53 -3.56
CA GLY A 469 -13.21 -15.46 -3.64
C GLY A 469 -12.62 -15.16 -5.01
N LYS A 470 -13.01 -15.87 -6.07
CA LYS A 470 -12.44 -15.67 -7.41
C LYS A 470 -12.97 -14.43 -8.15
N THR A 471 -14.11 -13.87 -7.73
CA THR A 471 -14.88 -12.90 -8.50
C THR A 471 -15.18 -11.58 -7.78
N SER A 472 -14.85 -11.42 -6.49
CA SER A 472 -15.20 -10.20 -5.76
C SER A 472 -14.27 -9.90 -4.57
N ASN A 473 -14.29 -8.63 -4.12
CA ASN A 473 -13.57 -8.16 -2.94
C ASN A 473 -14.02 -8.90 -1.66
N ARG A 474 -13.07 -9.21 -0.73
CA ARG A 474 -13.37 -9.93 0.52
C ARG A 474 -14.38 -9.17 1.38
N ALA A 475 -14.23 -7.85 1.52
CA ALA A 475 -15.14 -7.03 2.32
C ALA A 475 -16.58 -7.05 1.75
N LEU A 476 -16.72 -6.98 0.43
CA LEU A 476 -18.02 -7.10 -0.24
C LEU A 476 -18.65 -8.47 0.02
N ARG A 477 -17.88 -9.57 -0.08
CA ARG A 477 -18.38 -10.91 0.25
C ARG A 477 -18.82 -11.03 1.69
N GLU A 478 -18.06 -10.48 2.65
CA GLU A 478 -18.43 -10.50 4.08
C GLU A 478 -19.72 -9.72 4.34
N ALA A 479 -19.85 -8.54 3.77
CA ALA A 479 -21.07 -7.74 3.88
C ALA A 479 -22.27 -8.45 3.23
N THR A 480 -22.09 -9.02 2.04
CA THR A 480 -23.13 -9.76 1.31
C THR A 480 -23.55 -11.03 2.08
N LEU A 481 -22.61 -11.79 2.61
CA LEU A 481 -22.90 -12.95 3.44
C LEU A 481 -23.70 -12.55 4.70
N THR A 482 -23.29 -11.48 5.37
CA THR A 482 -24.02 -10.95 6.54
C THR A 482 -25.45 -10.55 6.17
N ALA A 483 -25.63 -9.91 5.01
CA ALA A 483 -26.95 -9.55 4.51
C ALA A 483 -27.81 -10.79 4.19
N LEU A 484 -27.24 -11.82 3.57
CA LEU A 484 -27.93 -13.08 3.25
C LEU A 484 -28.36 -13.83 4.52
N ILE A 485 -27.55 -13.79 5.58
CA ILE A 485 -27.90 -14.36 6.88
C ILE A 485 -29.03 -13.56 7.54
N LYS A 486 -28.92 -12.23 7.53
CA LYS A 486 -29.94 -11.33 8.10
C LYS A 486 -31.29 -11.43 7.40
N THR A 487 -31.31 -11.71 6.10
CA THR A 487 -32.52 -11.91 5.29
C THR A 487 -33.01 -13.36 5.27
N GLU A 488 -32.45 -14.23 6.12
CA GLU A 488 -32.82 -15.64 6.24
C GLU A 488 -32.73 -16.44 4.93
N VAL A 489 -31.90 -16.00 3.99
CA VAL A 489 -31.57 -16.80 2.79
C VAL A 489 -30.55 -17.87 3.15
N LEU A 490 -29.59 -17.54 3.99
CA LEU A 490 -28.60 -18.45 4.56
C LEU A 490 -28.73 -18.52 6.08
N GLY A 491 -28.39 -19.68 6.65
CA GLY A 491 -28.30 -19.89 8.09
C GLY A 491 -26.85 -20.13 8.53
N VAL A 492 -26.58 -19.95 9.82
CA VAL A 492 -25.29 -20.30 10.44
C VAL A 492 -25.56 -21.16 11.68
N THR A 493 -24.94 -22.34 11.71
CA THR A 493 -24.99 -23.25 12.87
C THR A 493 -23.56 -23.75 13.11
N ASP A 494 -23.08 -23.64 14.34
CA ASP A 494 -21.71 -24.07 14.75
C ASP A 494 -20.58 -23.51 13.82
N GLY A 495 -20.71 -22.23 13.39
CA GLY A 495 -19.74 -21.58 12.50
C GLY A 495 -19.76 -22.06 11.03
N ARG A 496 -20.79 -22.83 10.66
CA ARG A 496 -21.01 -23.33 9.30
C ARG A 496 -22.17 -22.60 8.65
N VAL A 497 -22.02 -22.26 7.38
CA VAL A 497 -23.05 -21.61 6.56
C VAL A 497 -23.80 -22.68 5.78
N HIS A 498 -25.12 -22.60 5.78
CA HIS A 498 -26.03 -23.53 5.07
C HIS A 498 -27.19 -22.74 4.44
N ASP A 499 -27.93 -23.34 3.53
CA ASP A 499 -29.20 -22.78 3.06
C ASP A 499 -30.19 -22.75 4.25
N ALA A 500 -30.89 -21.64 4.43
CA ALA A 500 -31.86 -21.52 5.55
C ALA A 500 -32.98 -22.58 5.48
N LYS A 501 -33.30 -23.08 4.28
CA LYS A 501 -34.27 -24.17 4.08
C LYS A 501 -33.77 -25.52 4.61
N ASP A 502 -32.46 -25.69 4.73
CA ASP A 502 -31.82 -26.93 5.19
C ASP A 502 -31.62 -26.97 6.72
N ARG A 503 -32.09 -25.94 7.45
CA ARG A 503 -31.96 -25.81 8.91
C ARG A 503 -32.49 -27.02 9.70
N ASN A 504 -33.47 -27.74 9.14
CA ASN A 504 -34.14 -28.88 9.79
C ASN A 504 -33.78 -30.23 9.15
N LYS A 505 -32.77 -30.30 8.25
CA LYS A 505 -32.30 -31.60 7.79
C LYS A 505 -31.62 -32.32 8.95
N PRO A 506 -32.07 -33.53 9.33
CA PRO A 506 -31.41 -34.32 10.37
C PRO A 506 -29.96 -34.53 9.95
N ASP A 507 -29.03 -34.39 10.89
CA ASP A 507 -27.63 -34.71 10.66
C ASP A 507 -27.48 -36.20 10.33
N ASP A 508 -27.28 -36.52 9.07
CA ASP A 508 -27.10 -37.91 8.63
C ASP A 508 -25.95 -38.58 9.41
N ASN A 509 -24.92 -37.83 9.78
CA ASN A 509 -23.81 -38.35 10.59
C ASN A 509 -24.27 -38.68 12.02
N GLU A 510 -25.15 -37.87 12.62
CA GLU A 510 -25.72 -38.14 13.93
C GLU A 510 -26.66 -39.35 13.88
N ARG A 511 -27.45 -39.45 12.81
CA ARG A 511 -28.29 -40.62 12.58
C ARG A 511 -27.49 -41.90 12.37
N HIS A 512 -26.44 -41.82 11.52
CA HIS A 512 -25.54 -42.95 11.28
C HIS A 512 -24.76 -43.30 12.54
N TRP A 513 -24.30 -42.29 13.30
CA TRP A 513 -23.65 -42.51 14.60
C TRP A 513 -24.57 -43.18 15.59
N SER A 514 -25.79 -42.69 15.78
CA SER A 514 -26.77 -43.30 16.70
C SER A 514 -27.08 -44.76 16.35
N ASN A 515 -27.07 -45.11 15.07
CA ASN A 515 -27.22 -46.50 14.63
C ASN A 515 -25.97 -47.34 14.99
N LEU A 516 -24.76 -46.83 14.70
CA LEU A 516 -23.49 -47.49 15.02
C LEU A 516 -23.29 -47.62 16.53
N GLU A 517 -23.63 -46.58 17.30
CA GLU A 517 -23.55 -46.60 18.76
C GLU A 517 -24.43 -47.71 19.36
N ARG A 518 -25.65 -47.84 18.85
CA ARG A 518 -26.58 -48.91 19.29
C ARG A 518 -26.03 -50.30 18.95
N GLN A 519 -25.40 -50.46 17.77
CA GLN A 519 -24.76 -51.73 17.39
C GLN A 519 -23.54 -52.03 18.28
N LEU A 520 -22.73 -51.05 18.59
CA LEU A 520 -21.56 -51.19 19.47
C LEU A 520 -21.98 -51.50 20.91
N ILE A 521 -23.05 -50.88 21.40
CA ILE A 521 -23.63 -51.19 22.72
C ILE A 521 -24.16 -52.62 22.73
N THR A 522 -24.88 -53.04 21.68
CA THR A 522 -25.43 -54.40 21.57
C THR A 522 -24.32 -55.45 21.48
N ALA A 523 -23.22 -55.16 20.77
CA ALA A 523 -22.05 -56.02 20.68
C ALA A 523 -21.29 -56.16 22.02
N GLY A 524 -21.43 -55.17 22.92
CA GLY A 524 -20.82 -55.18 24.24
C GLY A 524 -19.31 -55.41 24.22
N ARG A 525 -18.85 -56.49 24.87
CA ARG A 525 -17.43 -56.89 24.94
C ARG A 525 -16.88 -57.48 23.63
N HIS A 526 -17.74 -57.87 22.68
CA HIS A 526 -17.34 -58.40 21.36
C HIS A 526 -17.24 -57.27 20.34
N ILE A 527 -16.18 -56.47 20.41
CA ILE A 527 -15.98 -55.32 19.53
C ILE A 527 -15.86 -55.77 18.08
N PRO A 528 -16.79 -55.36 17.16
CA PRO A 528 -16.75 -55.76 15.76
C PRO A 528 -15.63 -55.12 14.99
N VAL A 529 -15.18 -55.73 13.87
CA VAL A 529 -14.25 -55.08 12.93
C VAL A 529 -15.02 -54.12 12.02
N LEU A 530 -14.29 -53.14 11.40
CA LEU A 530 -14.89 -52.12 10.54
C LEU A 530 -15.74 -52.72 9.41
N SER A 531 -15.36 -53.85 8.83
CA SER A 531 -16.11 -54.51 7.76
C SER A 531 -17.43 -55.11 8.23
N GLU A 532 -17.51 -55.56 9.52
CA GLU A 532 -18.76 -56.01 10.14
C GLU A 532 -19.67 -54.83 10.43
N LEU A 533 -19.14 -53.75 11.03
CA LEU A 533 -19.90 -52.51 11.27
C LEU A 533 -20.45 -51.92 9.97
N GLN A 534 -19.67 -51.92 8.90
CA GLN A 534 -20.09 -51.43 7.60
C GLN A 534 -21.27 -52.21 7.04
N ARG A 535 -21.13 -53.53 7.05
CA ARG A 535 -22.19 -54.45 6.57
C ARG A 535 -23.47 -54.33 7.39
N ASP A 536 -23.33 -54.39 8.71
CA ASP A 536 -24.48 -54.44 9.63
C ASP A 536 -25.20 -53.08 9.73
N ALA A 537 -24.48 -51.95 9.58
CA ALA A 537 -25.06 -50.63 9.48
C ALA A 537 -25.56 -50.28 8.08
N GLN A 538 -25.24 -51.06 7.05
CA GLN A 538 -25.55 -50.82 5.64
C GLN A 538 -25.04 -49.44 5.15
N LEU A 539 -23.84 -49.05 5.59
CA LEU A 539 -23.22 -47.79 5.25
C LEU A 539 -22.12 -48.01 4.20
N ASP A 540 -21.94 -47.02 3.31
CA ASP A 540 -20.74 -46.95 2.47
C ASP A 540 -19.50 -46.59 3.35
N GLU A 541 -18.31 -46.80 2.81
CA GLU A 541 -17.05 -46.59 3.53
C GLU A 541 -16.90 -45.14 4.02
N THR A 542 -17.36 -44.15 3.22
CA THR A 542 -17.25 -42.72 3.53
C THR A 542 -18.19 -42.34 4.68
N SER A 543 -19.44 -42.76 4.62
CA SER A 543 -20.46 -42.53 5.66
C SER A 543 -20.08 -43.21 6.96
N LEU A 544 -19.52 -44.42 6.91
CA LEU A 544 -19.00 -45.10 8.10
C LEU A 544 -17.88 -44.33 8.76
N LYS A 545 -16.86 -43.87 7.97
CA LYS A 545 -15.75 -43.09 8.51
C LYS A 545 -16.19 -41.77 9.13
N LEU A 546 -17.16 -41.09 8.53
CA LEU A 546 -17.72 -39.84 9.05
C LEU A 546 -18.50 -40.08 10.37
N ALA A 547 -19.32 -41.11 10.45
CA ALA A 547 -20.05 -41.46 11.65
C ALA A 547 -19.11 -41.87 12.79
N LEU A 548 -18.09 -42.68 12.54
CA LEU A 548 -17.07 -43.05 13.52
C LEU A 548 -16.27 -41.84 14.01
N LYS A 549 -15.93 -40.94 13.10
CA LYS A 549 -15.28 -39.66 13.46
C LYS A 549 -16.20 -38.80 14.34
N HIS A 550 -17.48 -38.73 14.02
CA HIS A 550 -18.46 -37.99 14.80
C HIS A 550 -18.53 -38.51 16.27
N GLY A 551 -18.57 -39.83 16.47
CA GLY A 551 -18.51 -40.43 17.79
C GLY A 551 -17.19 -40.22 18.53
N ALA A 552 -16.06 -40.24 17.79
CA ALA A 552 -14.73 -40.00 18.34
C ALA A 552 -14.51 -38.54 18.76
N ASP A 553 -14.97 -37.58 17.95
CA ASP A 553 -14.86 -36.15 18.26
C ASP A 553 -15.67 -35.75 19.52
N ARG A 554 -16.72 -36.48 19.81
CA ARG A 554 -17.54 -36.33 21.03
C ARG A 554 -17.01 -37.12 22.24
N GLY A 555 -15.94 -37.89 22.06
CA GLY A 555 -15.35 -38.71 23.15
C GLY A 555 -16.10 -40.01 23.49
N PHE A 556 -17.09 -40.40 22.68
CA PHE A 556 -17.83 -41.65 22.90
C PHE A 556 -17.12 -42.88 22.35
N LEU A 557 -16.18 -42.67 21.41
CA LEU A 557 -15.53 -43.73 20.66
C LEU A 557 -14.04 -43.54 20.59
N HIS A 558 -13.29 -44.62 20.71
CA HIS A 558 -11.82 -44.60 20.58
C HIS A 558 -11.35 -45.67 19.59
N ARG A 559 -10.36 -45.28 18.78
CA ARG A 559 -9.70 -46.18 17.84
C ARG A 559 -8.70 -47.05 18.59
N ILE A 560 -8.86 -48.37 18.54
CA ILE A 560 -7.94 -49.35 19.11
C ILE A 560 -6.80 -49.64 18.15
N ASN A 561 -7.13 -49.98 16.91
CA ASN A 561 -6.17 -50.26 15.82
C ASN A 561 -6.75 -49.84 14.47
N ALA A 562 -6.11 -50.30 13.36
CA ALA A 562 -6.54 -49.95 12.00
C ALA A 562 -7.95 -50.43 11.65
N THR A 563 -8.44 -51.48 12.31
CA THR A 563 -9.67 -52.16 11.93
C THR A 563 -10.76 -52.17 13.03
N ARG A 564 -10.49 -51.59 14.22
CA ARG A 564 -11.43 -51.64 15.36
C ARG A 564 -11.53 -50.32 16.09
N TYR A 565 -12.75 -50.02 16.53
CA TYR A 565 -13.09 -48.91 17.40
C TYR A 565 -13.93 -49.46 18.59
N ALA A 566 -13.71 -48.91 19.77
CA ALA A 566 -14.48 -49.30 20.96
C ALA A 566 -15.14 -48.10 21.62
N LEU A 567 -16.29 -48.31 22.24
CA LEU A 567 -16.91 -47.31 23.08
C LEU A 567 -16.05 -47.04 24.32
N THR A 568 -16.07 -45.79 24.78
CA THR A 568 -15.40 -45.35 26.00
C THR A 568 -15.76 -46.22 27.19
N THR A 569 -17.05 -46.55 27.34
CA THR A 569 -17.57 -47.42 28.40
C THR A 569 -17.00 -48.84 28.34
N THR A 570 -16.88 -49.43 27.14
CA THR A 570 -16.29 -50.77 26.96
C THR A 570 -14.82 -50.79 27.29
N LEU A 571 -14.07 -49.72 26.94
CA LEU A 571 -12.65 -49.60 27.28
C LEU A 571 -12.43 -49.44 28.78
N LEU A 572 -13.33 -48.74 29.48
CA LEU A 572 -13.29 -48.64 30.95
C LEU A 572 -13.55 -50.00 31.63
N ASP A 573 -14.56 -50.74 31.18
CA ASP A 573 -14.83 -52.09 31.67
C ASP A 573 -13.63 -53.05 31.51
N PHE A 574 -12.94 -52.96 30.35
CA PHE A 574 -11.72 -53.73 30.12
C PHE A 574 -10.53 -53.27 30.98
N ALA A 575 -10.45 -52.00 31.29
CA ALA A 575 -9.40 -51.45 32.16
C ALA A 575 -9.63 -51.89 33.62
N GLU A 576 -10.88 -51.78 34.12
CA GLU A 576 -11.28 -52.21 35.44
C GLU A 576 -11.04 -53.71 35.63
N THR A 577 -11.35 -54.53 34.63
CA THR A 577 -11.02 -55.98 34.65
C THR A 577 -9.53 -56.22 34.69
N SER A 578 -8.74 -55.44 33.93
CA SER A 578 -7.25 -55.55 33.97
C SER A 578 -6.70 -55.22 35.35
N GLU A 579 -7.20 -54.17 36.00
CA GLU A 579 -6.83 -53.75 37.35
C GLU A 579 -7.20 -54.86 38.39
N SER A 580 -8.39 -55.44 38.26
CA SER A 580 -8.82 -56.54 39.12
C SER A 580 -7.93 -57.78 38.99
N LEU A 581 -7.58 -58.20 37.77
CA LEU A 581 -6.69 -59.33 37.51
C LEU A 581 -5.27 -59.08 38.01
N ALA A 582 -4.84 -57.83 37.99
CA ALA A 582 -3.48 -57.44 38.45
C ALA A 582 -3.40 -57.21 39.96
N SER A 583 -4.48 -57.28 40.73
CA SER A 583 -4.51 -57.01 42.18
C SER A 583 -3.69 -57.98 42.99
N ASP A 584 -3.69 -59.28 42.63
CA ASP A 584 -3.07 -60.34 43.39
C ASP A 584 -1.80 -60.89 42.70
N ARG A 585 -1.71 -60.80 41.38
CA ARG A 585 -0.58 -61.31 40.56
C ARG A 585 -0.59 -60.67 39.17
N ASN A 586 0.55 -60.82 38.45
CA ASN A 586 0.59 -60.54 37.02
C ASN A 586 -0.40 -61.42 36.27
N PHE A 587 -1.04 -60.88 35.21
CA PHE A 587 -2.03 -61.62 34.44
C PHE A 587 -1.57 -61.83 32.98
N SER A 588 -1.98 -62.95 32.42
CA SER A 588 -1.72 -63.31 31.03
C SER A 588 -2.85 -62.92 30.09
N VAL A 589 -2.60 -63.01 28.77
CA VAL A 589 -3.66 -62.88 27.75
C VAL A 589 -4.75 -63.92 27.93
N ALA A 590 -4.43 -65.12 28.50
CA ALA A 590 -5.38 -66.16 28.74
C ALA A 590 -6.31 -65.79 29.89
N ASP A 591 -5.79 -65.28 31.02
CA ASP A 591 -6.58 -64.80 32.15
C ASP A 591 -7.55 -63.68 31.71
N PHE A 592 -7.04 -62.66 30.97
CA PHE A 592 -7.84 -61.56 30.48
C PHE A 592 -8.95 -61.99 29.51
N LYS A 593 -8.64 -62.94 28.62
CA LYS A 593 -9.61 -63.53 27.70
C LYS A 593 -10.74 -64.26 28.44
N GLU A 594 -10.35 -65.08 29.42
CA GLU A 594 -11.28 -65.94 30.17
C GLU A 594 -12.25 -65.10 31.04
N GLU A 595 -11.71 -64.11 31.75
CA GLU A 595 -12.48 -63.21 32.61
C GLU A 595 -13.49 -62.36 31.82
N LEU A 596 -13.12 -61.91 30.66
CA LEU A 596 -13.98 -61.09 29.80
C LEU A 596 -14.88 -61.90 28.86
N GLY A 597 -14.61 -63.21 28.67
CA GLY A 597 -15.38 -64.05 27.75
C GLY A 597 -15.16 -63.70 26.26
N ILE A 598 -14.02 -63.12 25.90
CA ILE A 598 -13.75 -62.62 24.54
C ILE A 598 -12.75 -63.54 23.76
N GLY A 599 -12.70 -63.34 22.45
CA GLY A 599 -11.78 -64.11 21.60
C GLY A 599 -10.31 -63.69 21.82
N ARG A 600 -9.35 -64.67 21.71
CA ARG A 600 -7.90 -64.43 21.91
C ARG A 600 -7.35 -63.27 21.06
N LYS A 601 -7.81 -63.14 19.80
CA LYS A 601 -7.36 -62.05 18.90
C LYS A 601 -7.74 -60.71 19.45
N LEU A 602 -9.00 -60.52 19.90
CA LEU A 602 -9.48 -59.26 20.48
C LEU A 602 -8.76 -58.97 21.79
N ALA A 603 -8.54 -59.99 22.67
CA ALA A 603 -7.80 -59.82 23.90
C ALA A 603 -6.38 -59.28 23.67
N VAL A 604 -5.68 -59.80 22.66
CA VAL A 604 -4.32 -59.32 22.28
C VAL A 604 -4.40 -57.88 21.79
N GLU A 605 -5.32 -57.55 20.87
CA GLU A 605 -5.47 -56.20 20.31
C GLU A 605 -5.79 -55.16 21.39
N ILE A 606 -6.61 -55.47 22.37
CA ILE A 606 -6.93 -54.56 23.50
C ILE A 606 -5.71 -54.38 24.42
N LEU A 607 -5.00 -55.46 24.76
CA LEU A 607 -3.85 -55.38 25.64
C LEU A 607 -2.66 -54.66 24.95
N GLU A 608 -2.49 -54.81 23.64
CA GLU A 608 -1.51 -54.02 22.87
C GLU A 608 -1.90 -52.52 22.83
N PHE A 609 -3.19 -52.21 22.74
CA PHE A 609 -3.67 -50.82 22.87
C PHE A 609 -3.37 -50.27 24.26
N PHE A 610 -3.60 -51.05 25.34
CA PHE A 610 -3.30 -50.66 26.72
C PHE A 610 -1.77 -50.48 26.94
N ASP A 611 -0.96 -51.35 26.37
CA ASP A 611 0.49 -51.21 26.38
C ASP A 611 0.91 -49.92 25.67
N SER A 612 0.31 -49.60 24.51
CA SER A 612 0.64 -48.42 23.70
C SER A 612 0.34 -47.08 24.41
N ILE A 613 -0.61 -47.04 25.29
CA ILE A 613 -0.99 -45.85 26.11
C ILE A 613 -0.34 -45.85 27.48
N ASN A 614 0.57 -46.83 27.76
CA ASN A 614 1.23 -47.02 29.04
C ASN A 614 0.29 -47.26 30.22
N PHE A 615 -0.89 -47.86 29.96
CA PHE A 615 -1.76 -48.34 31.01
C PHE A 615 -1.29 -49.68 31.57
N THR A 616 -0.93 -50.62 30.68
CA THR A 616 -0.26 -51.88 31.06
C THR A 616 1.19 -51.91 30.57
N GLN A 617 2.00 -52.77 31.18
CA GLN A 617 3.36 -53.07 30.75
C GLN A 617 3.54 -54.60 30.63
N ARG A 618 4.00 -55.01 29.44
CA ARG A 618 4.25 -56.44 29.17
C ARG A 618 5.58 -56.90 29.78
N GLN A 619 5.56 -58.02 30.50
CA GLN A 619 6.72 -58.72 31.05
C GLN A 619 6.70 -60.19 30.59
N GLY A 620 7.37 -60.51 29.51
CA GLY A 620 7.31 -61.85 28.92
C GLY A 620 5.91 -62.19 28.39
N ASN A 621 5.24 -63.17 28.95
CA ASN A 621 3.88 -63.58 28.60
C ASN A 621 2.81 -62.94 29.50
N GLU A 622 3.21 -62.21 30.54
CA GLU A 622 2.34 -61.56 31.51
C GLU A 622 2.34 -60.05 31.39
N ARG A 623 1.40 -59.39 32.05
CA ARG A 623 1.29 -57.93 32.13
C ARG A 623 1.02 -57.50 33.57
N THR A 624 1.50 -56.28 33.86
CA THR A 624 1.21 -55.54 35.10
C THR A 624 0.55 -54.21 34.76
N ILE A 625 -0.14 -53.57 35.69
CA ILE A 625 -0.63 -52.19 35.55
C ILE A 625 0.56 -51.26 35.75
N ALA A 626 0.89 -50.49 34.70
CA ALA A 626 2.00 -49.54 34.74
C ALA A 626 1.55 -48.14 35.23
N ASN A 627 0.42 -47.65 34.73
CA ASN A 627 -0.13 -46.37 35.13
C ASN A 627 -1.66 -46.39 35.08
N PRO A 628 -2.34 -46.56 36.23
CA PRO A 628 -3.80 -46.60 36.30
C PRO A 628 -4.52 -45.35 35.75
N LYS A 629 -3.85 -44.18 35.79
CA LYS A 629 -4.40 -42.92 35.28
C LYS A 629 -4.30 -42.77 33.76
N ALA A 630 -3.48 -43.58 33.09
CA ALA A 630 -3.22 -43.43 31.65
C ALA A 630 -4.50 -43.62 30.80
N ILE A 631 -5.34 -44.55 31.16
CA ILE A 631 -6.61 -44.82 30.45
C ILE A 631 -7.55 -43.61 30.54
N ARG A 632 -7.76 -43.03 31.73
CA ARG A 632 -8.64 -41.88 31.92
C ARG A 632 -8.10 -40.66 31.16
N SER A 633 -6.78 -40.41 31.22
CA SER A 633 -6.14 -39.35 30.46
C SER A 633 -6.31 -39.53 28.93
N ARG A 634 -6.20 -40.77 28.44
CA ARG A 634 -6.40 -41.07 27.00
C ARG A 634 -7.84 -40.90 26.56
N LEU A 635 -8.79 -41.27 27.41
CA LEU A 635 -10.24 -41.17 27.16
C LEU A 635 -10.78 -39.75 27.42
N LYS A 636 -9.95 -38.83 27.91
CA LYS A 636 -10.33 -37.45 28.27
C LYS A 636 -11.41 -37.36 29.34
N LEU A 637 -11.33 -38.23 30.35
CA LEU A 637 -12.25 -38.32 31.50
C LEU A 637 -11.63 -37.70 32.75
#